data_0570b55f7beed5302cd8afe3661bd61c
#
_entry.id   0570b55f7beed5302cd8afe3661bd61c
#
_cell.length_a   1.000
_cell.length_b   1.000
_cell.length_c   1.000
_cell.angle_alpha   90.00
_cell.angle_beta   90.00
_cell.angle_gamma   90.00
#
_symmetry.space_group_name_H-M   'P 1'
#
loop_
_entity.id
_entity.type
_entity.pdbx_description
1 polymer ?
#
loop_
_entity_poly.entity_id
_entity_poly.type
_entity_poly.pdbx_seq_one_letter_code
_entity_poly.pdbx_strand_id
1 'polypeptide(L)'
;GFKGGTLSELWQTAVRLSLDSGASGMGVGVQSVLWSDPVTFCACDEAGGNERMLAVTRRALELLQGQVFTDPPGMTAGLVPELLAFARRLLGRADVPQTFVLNALVPVDFALWQLWNAKRGNGTFDALCASFCPELTNREKELGSIPLITYHTPEDELHALLEDGAFLLKVKIGSDPEKNGDPEAMLAWDIGRLRTVHTAAAGFTTPYTECGRPVYYLDANGRYPDREFLLRFLDAADKMDALERIVLLEEPFAGD
;
A
#
# COMPACT_ATOMS: atom_id res chain seq x y z
N GLY A 1 -12.42 -3.67 12.54
CA GLY A 1 -11.10 -4.28 12.35
C GLY A 1 -10.73 -4.35 10.87
N PHE A 2 -9.46 -4.47 10.59
CA PHE A 2 -8.92 -4.59 9.23
C PHE A 2 -8.31 -5.99 9.07
N LYS A 3 -8.62 -6.69 7.96
CA LYS A 3 -8.10 -8.06 7.67
C LYS A 3 -8.20 -9.05 8.88
N GLY A 4 -9.28 -8.94 9.68
CA GLY A 4 -9.52 -9.83 10.83
C GLY A 4 -8.84 -9.43 12.14
N GLY A 5 -8.05 -8.36 12.15
CA GLY A 5 -7.34 -7.87 13.34
C GLY A 5 -7.74 -6.45 13.75
N THR A 6 -7.28 -6.03 14.91
CA THR A 6 -7.37 -4.66 15.41
C THR A 6 -5.98 -4.23 15.85
N LEU A 7 -5.51 -3.08 15.38
CA LEU A 7 -4.23 -2.52 15.77
C LEU A 7 -4.40 -1.61 17.00
N SER A 8 -3.54 -1.77 17.99
CA SER A 8 -3.42 -0.89 19.13
C SER A 8 -2.12 -0.07 19.10
N GLU A 9 -1.07 -0.62 18.49
CA GLU A 9 0.22 0.04 18.33
C GLU A 9 0.89 -0.30 17.00
N LEU A 10 1.79 0.55 16.55
CA LEU A 10 2.66 0.31 15.39
C LEU A 10 4.11 0.57 15.80
N TRP A 11 4.95 -0.46 15.65
CA TRP A 11 6.39 -0.29 15.89
C TRP A 11 7.05 0.41 14.70
N GLN A 12 7.99 1.28 15.02
CA GLN A 12 8.89 1.86 14.03
C GLN A 12 10.29 1.28 14.22
N THR A 13 10.88 0.80 13.12
CA THR A 13 12.24 0.29 13.11
C THR A 13 13.15 1.33 12.46
N ALA A 14 14.21 1.73 13.15
CA ALA A 14 15.26 2.57 12.60
C ALA A 14 16.52 1.72 12.33
N VAL A 15 17.07 1.87 11.14
CA VAL A 15 18.30 1.17 10.68
C VAL A 15 19.35 2.21 10.32
N ARG A 16 20.59 1.96 10.72
CA ARG A 16 21.75 2.72 10.26
C ARG A 16 22.74 1.78 9.58
N LEU A 17 23.12 2.13 8.37
CA LEU A 17 24.21 1.48 7.62
C LEU A 17 25.39 2.43 7.50
N SER A 18 26.61 1.87 7.54
CA SER A 18 27.84 2.65 7.39
C SER A 18 28.85 1.89 6.53
N LEU A 19 29.61 2.63 5.74
CA LEU A 19 30.77 2.10 5.01
C LEU A 19 32.06 2.35 5.80
N ASP A 20 33.10 1.58 5.52
CA ASP A 20 34.44 1.79 6.09
C ASP A 20 35.01 3.18 5.75
N SER A 21 34.56 3.79 4.66
CA SER A 21 34.89 5.17 4.29
C SER A 21 34.28 6.25 5.21
N GLY A 22 33.42 5.87 6.15
CA GLY A 22 32.73 6.78 7.05
C GLY A 22 31.36 7.28 6.55
N ALA A 23 31.03 7.04 5.28
CA ALA A 23 29.69 7.38 4.77
C ALA A 23 28.62 6.54 5.49
N SER A 24 27.49 7.14 5.83
CA SER A 24 26.39 6.44 6.50
C SER A 24 25.02 6.89 5.99
N GLY A 25 24.04 6.00 6.08
CA GLY A 25 22.64 6.24 5.78
C GLY A 25 21.74 5.71 6.89
N MET A 26 20.63 6.37 7.12
CA MET A 26 19.61 5.96 8.09
C MET A 26 18.27 5.78 7.39
N GLY A 27 17.56 4.70 7.69
CA GLY A 27 16.20 4.47 7.23
C GLY A 27 15.27 4.17 8.39
N VAL A 28 14.01 4.55 8.25
CA VAL A 28 12.95 4.26 9.21
C VAL A 28 11.79 3.60 8.47
N GLY A 29 11.21 2.57 9.05
CA GLY A 29 10.05 1.87 8.51
C GLY A 29 9.07 1.51 9.61
N VAL A 30 7.78 1.56 9.28
CA VAL A 30 6.70 1.08 10.16
C VAL A 30 6.54 -0.42 9.97
N GLN A 31 6.45 -1.16 11.06
CA GLN A 31 6.13 -2.59 11.02
C GLN A 31 4.62 -2.77 10.92
N SER A 32 4.14 -3.10 9.72
CA SER A 32 2.72 -3.25 9.42
C SER A 32 2.35 -4.72 9.23
N VAL A 33 2.50 -5.51 10.30
CA VAL A 33 2.32 -6.98 10.25
C VAL A 33 0.91 -7.34 9.80
N LEU A 34 -0.14 -6.72 10.36
CA LEU A 34 -1.52 -7.00 9.99
C LEU A 34 -1.80 -6.74 8.50
N TRP A 35 -1.19 -5.70 7.92
CA TRP A 35 -1.35 -5.41 6.50
C TRP A 35 -0.61 -6.41 5.62
N SER A 36 0.65 -6.73 5.98
CA SER A 36 1.56 -7.52 5.14
C SER A 36 1.39 -9.04 5.30
N ASP A 37 0.95 -9.50 6.47
CA ASP A 37 0.69 -10.91 6.78
C ASP A 37 -0.34 -11.05 7.91
N PRO A 38 -1.64 -10.97 7.59
CA PRO A 38 -2.71 -11.10 8.58
C PRO A 38 -2.69 -12.43 9.35
N VAL A 39 -2.22 -13.50 8.71
CA VAL A 39 -2.13 -14.83 9.34
C VAL A 39 -1.12 -14.80 10.49
N THR A 40 0.05 -14.24 10.27
CA THR A 40 1.06 -14.06 11.33
C THR A 40 0.54 -13.14 12.43
N PHE A 41 -0.14 -12.04 12.08
CA PHE A 41 -0.71 -11.14 13.08
C PHE A 41 -1.75 -11.81 13.97
N CYS A 42 -2.66 -12.59 13.39
CA CYS A 42 -3.71 -13.29 14.14
C CYS A 42 -3.21 -14.51 14.93
N ALA A 43 -2.12 -15.14 14.47
CA ALA A 43 -1.52 -16.29 15.16
C ALA A 43 -0.62 -15.91 16.34
N CYS A 44 -0.14 -14.69 16.37
CA CYS A 44 0.70 -14.12 17.43
C CYS A 44 -0.07 -12.96 18.08
N ASP A 45 0.30 -12.57 19.28
CA ASP A 45 -0.09 -11.24 19.74
C ASP A 45 0.60 -10.16 18.91
N GLU A 46 0.16 -8.92 19.04
CA GLU A 46 0.68 -7.80 18.26
C GLU A 46 2.20 -7.60 18.44
N ALA A 47 2.69 -7.71 19.67
CA ALA A 47 4.11 -7.63 19.98
C ALA A 47 4.89 -8.80 19.36
N GLY A 48 4.39 -10.03 19.46
CA GLY A 48 5.03 -11.20 18.88
C GLY A 48 5.12 -11.16 17.35
N GLY A 49 4.12 -10.58 16.66
CA GLY A 49 4.17 -10.32 15.24
C GLY A 49 5.27 -9.30 14.87
N ASN A 50 5.32 -8.19 15.60
CA ASN A 50 6.31 -7.14 15.45
C ASN A 50 7.74 -7.65 15.72
N GLU A 51 7.95 -8.48 16.75
CA GLU A 51 9.26 -9.09 17.05
C GLU A 51 9.75 -10.00 15.92
N ARG A 52 8.85 -10.77 15.29
CA ARG A 52 9.18 -11.64 14.16
C ARG A 52 9.57 -10.82 12.93
N MET A 53 8.85 -9.73 12.64
CA MET A 53 9.21 -8.83 11.55
C MET A 53 10.56 -8.15 11.83
N LEU A 54 10.81 -7.70 13.05
CA LEU A 54 12.12 -7.16 13.47
C LEU A 54 13.25 -8.19 13.31
N ALA A 55 12.99 -9.47 13.58
CA ALA A 55 13.97 -10.52 13.37
C ALA A 55 14.37 -10.66 11.88
N VAL A 56 13.43 -10.48 10.95
CA VAL A 56 13.73 -10.43 9.50
C VAL A 56 14.59 -9.22 9.15
N THR A 57 14.29 -8.04 9.71
CA THR A 57 15.13 -6.84 9.53
C THR A 57 16.54 -7.06 10.06
N ARG A 58 16.68 -7.66 11.25
CA ARG A 58 18.01 -8.01 11.82
C ARG A 58 18.79 -8.98 10.94
N ARG A 59 18.10 -9.98 10.40
CA ARG A 59 18.70 -10.93 9.46
C ARG A 59 19.21 -10.24 8.20
N ALA A 60 18.48 -9.26 7.68
CA ALA A 60 18.92 -8.45 6.55
C ALA A 60 20.22 -7.71 6.85
N LEU A 61 20.35 -7.13 8.04
CA LEU A 61 21.58 -6.44 8.48
C LEU A 61 22.78 -7.41 8.59
N GLU A 62 22.56 -8.62 9.10
CA GLU A 62 23.60 -9.65 9.14
C GLU A 62 24.08 -10.03 7.73
N LEU A 63 23.16 -10.17 6.77
CA LEU A 63 23.48 -10.48 5.38
C LEU A 63 24.22 -9.34 4.66
N LEU A 64 23.97 -8.09 5.04
CA LEU A 64 24.65 -6.94 4.49
C LEU A 64 26.03 -6.70 5.07
N GLN A 65 26.31 -7.23 6.25
CA GLN A 65 27.60 -7.01 6.92
C GLN A 65 28.75 -7.55 6.08
N GLY A 66 29.74 -6.69 5.80
CA GLY A 66 30.91 -7.03 4.99
C GLY A 66 30.66 -7.14 3.49
N GLN A 67 29.44 -6.85 3.03
CA GLN A 67 29.14 -6.83 1.59
C GLN A 67 29.70 -5.58 0.91
N VAL A 68 30.07 -5.73 -0.35
CA VAL A 68 30.45 -4.58 -1.18
C VAL A 68 29.18 -3.82 -1.56
N PHE A 69 29.16 -2.53 -1.21
CA PHE A 69 28.02 -1.67 -1.55
C PHE A 69 28.00 -1.34 -3.04
N THR A 70 26.96 -1.78 -3.71
CA THR A 70 26.73 -1.55 -5.15
C THR A 70 25.67 -0.48 -5.38
N ASP A 71 24.41 -0.87 -5.51
CA ASP A 71 23.26 0.00 -5.72
C ASP A 71 22.09 -0.47 -4.84
N PRO A 72 21.21 0.46 -4.39
CA PRO A 72 20.12 0.11 -3.49
C PRO A 72 19.14 -0.91 -4.04
N PRO A 73 18.59 -0.78 -5.29
CA PRO A 73 17.65 -1.77 -5.81
C PRO A 73 18.22 -3.18 -5.92
N GLY A 74 19.45 -3.31 -6.42
CA GLY A 74 20.11 -4.61 -6.56
C GLY A 74 20.39 -5.27 -5.23
N MET A 75 20.83 -4.50 -4.22
CA MET A 75 21.07 -5.01 -2.88
C MET A 75 19.78 -5.43 -2.19
N THR A 76 18.73 -4.60 -2.25
CA THR A 76 17.42 -4.94 -1.67
C THR A 76 16.83 -6.20 -2.32
N ALA A 77 16.83 -6.27 -3.66
CA ALA A 77 16.33 -7.43 -4.39
C ALA A 77 17.11 -8.71 -4.07
N GLY A 78 18.43 -8.61 -3.92
CA GLY A 78 19.30 -9.74 -3.57
C GLY A 78 19.04 -10.34 -2.20
N LEU A 79 18.50 -9.57 -1.26
CA LEU A 79 18.16 -10.05 0.09
C LEU A 79 16.86 -10.86 0.13
N VAL A 80 15.89 -10.58 -0.74
CA VAL A 80 14.52 -11.12 -0.65
C VAL A 80 14.46 -12.65 -0.61
N PRO A 81 15.16 -13.42 -1.48
CA PRO A 81 15.04 -14.88 -1.48
C PRO A 81 15.48 -15.52 -0.16
N GLU A 82 16.61 -15.09 0.39
CA GLU A 82 17.13 -15.62 1.66
C GLU A 82 16.25 -15.20 2.84
N LEU A 83 15.77 -13.96 2.85
CA LEU A 83 14.89 -13.46 3.90
C LEU A 83 13.52 -14.14 3.87
N LEU A 84 13.00 -14.46 2.69
CA LEU A 84 11.74 -15.21 2.57
C LEU A 84 11.93 -16.64 3.10
N ALA A 85 13.04 -17.30 2.77
CA ALA A 85 13.36 -18.60 3.32
C ALA A 85 13.54 -18.53 4.84
N PHE A 86 14.18 -17.49 5.36
CA PHE A 86 14.33 -17.27 6.80
C PHE A 86 12.98 -17.04 7.48
N ALA A 87 12.13 -16.17 6.94
CA ALA A 87 10.80 -15.87 7.47
C ALA A 87 9.91 -17.13 7.52
N ARG A 88 9.95 -17.97 6.49
CA ARG A 88 9.24 -19.26 6.45
C ARG A 88 9.68 -20.20 7.58
N ARG A 89 10.99 -20.31 7.83
CA ARG A 89 11.51 -21.09 8.96
C ARG A 89 11.10 -20.49 10.31
N LEU A 90 11.22 -19.16 10.47
CA LEU A 90 10.89 -18.44 11.70
C LEU A 90 9.43 -18.58 12.08
N LEU A 91 8.54 -18.53 11.09
CA LEU A 91 7.08 -18.59 11.26
C LEU A 91 6.53 -20.03 11.18
N GLY A 92 7.36 -21.01 10.80
CA GLY A 92 6.96 -22.43 10.70
C GLY A 92 5.94 -22.72 9.60
N ARG A 93 5.87 -21.89 8.55
CA ARG A 93 4.91 -22.06 7.45
C ARG A 93 5.50 -21.66 6.10
N ALA A 94 5.04 -22.33 5.03
CA ALA A 94 5.58 -22.16 3.68
C ALA A 94 4.94 -20.98 2.91
N ASP A 95 3.74 -20.59 3.29
CA ASP A 95 2.87 -19.61 2.63
C ASP A 95 3.07 -18.18 3.13
N VAL A 96 4.24 -17.87 3.72
CA VAL A 96 4.56 -16.50 4.16
C VAL A 96 4.59 -15.58 2.94
N PRO A 97 3.77 -14.50 2.93
CA PRO A 97 3.74 -13.56 1.82
C PRO A 97 5.07 -12.81 1.67
N GLN A 98 5.46 -12.54 0.43
CA GLN A 98 6.65 -11.71 0.17
C GLN A 98 6.51 -10.30 0.76
N THR A 99 5.29 -9.77 0.82
CA THR A 99 4.97 -8.46 1.44
C THR A 99 5.43 -8.36 2.90
N PHE A 100 5.40 -9.46 3.66
CA PHE A 100 5.93 -9.49 5.03
C PHE A 100 7.44 -9.18 5.07
N VAL A 101 8.19 -9.79 4.16
CA VAL A 101 9.65 -9.56 4.03
C VAL A 101 9.94 -8.17 3.48
N LEU A 102 9.20 -7.72 2.47
CA LEU A 102 9.37 -6.39 1.90
C LEU A 102 9.08 -5.30 2.94
N ASN A 103 8.06 -5.47 3.76
CA ASN A 103 7.77 -4.53 4.85
C ASN A 103 8.91 -4.49 5.90
N ALA A 104 9.47 -5.65 6.25
CA ALA A 104 10.64 -5.72 7.14
C ALA A 104 11.88 -5.04 6.54
N LEU A 105 11.99 -4.99 5.22
CA LEU A 105 13.10 -4.36 4.48
C LEU A 105 12.96 -2.84 4.31
N VAL A 106 11.79 -2.25 4.48
CA VAL A 106 11.59 -0.80 4.29
C VAL A 106 12.66 0.07 4.96
N PRO A 107 12.98 -0.11 6.26
CA PRO A 107 14.01 0.71 6.91
C PRO A 107 15.42 0.42 6.36
N VAL A 108 15.69 -0.79 5.90
CA VAL A 108 16.97 -1.17 5.29
C VAL A 108 17.11 -0.52 3.91
N ASP A 109 16.07 -0.59 3.09
CA ASP A 109 16.04 0.03 1.77
C ASP A 109 16.26 1.54 1.85
N PHE A 110 15.53 2.24 2.71
CA PHE A 110 15.76 3.67 2.95
C PHE A 110 17.20 3.97 3.42
N ALA A 111 17.77 3.13 4.28
CA ALA A 111 19.15 3.30 4.72
C ALA A 111 20.14 3.12 3.56
N LEU A 112 19.92 2.15 2.66
CA LEU A 112 20.72 1.94 1.45
C LEU A 112 20.64 3.15 0.50
N TRP A 113 19.44 3.72 0.29
CA TRP A 113 19.26 4.92 -0.51
C TRP A 113 19.95 6.14 0.07
N GLN A 114 19.86 6.34 1.37
CA GLN A 114 20.57 7.43 2.07
C GLN A 114 22.10 7.24 2.00
N LEU A 115 22.56 6.00 2.13
CA LEU A 115 23.98 5.68 2.00
C LEU A 115 24.50 5.93 0.58
N TRP A 116 23.71 5.58 -0.44
CA TRP A 116 24.00 5.88 -1.83
C TRP A 116 24.16 7.38 -2.07
N ASN A 117 23.22 8.16 -1.54
CA ASN A 117 23.25 9.62 -1.63
C ASN A 117 24.48 10.20 -0.94
N ALA A 118 24.79 9.75 0.29
CA ALA A 118 25.96 10.19 1.05
C ALA A 118 27.28 9.87 0.34
N LYS A 119 27.39 8.67 -0.25
CA LYS A 119 28.59 8.24 -1.01
C LYS A 119 28.86 9.10 -2.23
N ARG A 120 27.81 9.61 -2.88
CA ARG A 120 27.92 10.41 -4.11
C ARG A 120 28.01 11.92 -3.87
N GLY A 121 27.85 12.37 -2.63
CA GLY A 121 27.80 13.79 -2.30
C GLY A 121 26.60 14.53 -2.91
N ASN A 122 25.57 13.80 -3.33
CA ASN A 122 24.36 14.33 -3.93
C ASN A 122 23.34 14.63 -2.86
N GLY A 123 23.02 15.92 -2.66
CA GLY A 123 22.03 16.35 -1.64
C GLY A 123 20.59 16.41 -2.12
N THR A 124 20.32 16.18 -3.42
CA THR A 124 18.99 16.39 -4.00
C THR A 124 18.34 15.09 -4.48
N PHE A 125 17.02 15.04 -4.39
CA PHE A 125 16.22 13.95 -4.92
C PHE A 125 16.37 13.80 -6.45
N ASP A 126 16.53 14.90 -7.18
CA ASP A 126 16.72 14.88 -8.63
C ASP A 126 18.00 14.15 -9.05
N ALA A 127 19.10 14.39 -8.35
CA ALA A 127 20.37 13.70 -8.60
C ALA A 127 20.28 12.20 -8.30
N LEU A 128 19.47 11.81 -7.30
CA LEU A 128 19.16 10.43 -6.98
C LEU A 128 18.32 9.77 -8.09
N CYS A 129 17.22 10.42 -8.48
CA CYS A 129 16.31 9.90 -9.50
C CYS A 129 16.97 9.77 -10.88
N ALA A 130 17.82 10.71 -11.27
CA ALA A 130 18.48 10.71 -12.58
C ALA A 130 19.27 9.42 -12.88
N SER A 131 19.70 8.72 -11.84
CA SER A 131 20.46 7.46 -11.99
C SER A 131 19.59 6.21 -12.18
N PHE A 132 18.33 6.22 -11.70
CA PHE A 132 17.47 5.04 -11.65
C PHE A 132 16.13 5.21 -12.35
N CYS A 133 15.57 6.40 -12.30
CA CYS A 133 14.27 6.75 -12.87
C CYS A 133 14.34 8.18 -13.45
N PRO A 134 15.01 8.37 -14.60
CA PRO A 134 15.17 9.71 -15.19
C PRO A 134 13.83 10.38 -15.51
N GLU A 135 12.77 9.61 -15.73
CA GLU A 135 11.40 10.10 -15.93
C GLU A 135 10.88 10.90 -14.73
N LEU A 136 11.30 10.55 -13.52
CA LEU A 136 10.90 11.25 -12.29
C LEU A 136 11.58 12.63 -12.12
N THR A 137 12.52 13.00 -12.98
CA THR A 137 13.11 14.34 -12.99
C THR A 137 12.16 15.38 -13.60
N ASN A 138 11.23 14.95 -14.45
CA ASN A 138 10.16 15.78 -15.00
C ASN A 138 8.89 15.64 -14.15
N ARG A 139 8.92 16.22 -12.94
CA ARG A 139 7.83 16.12 -11.98
C ARG A 139 6.78 17.20 -12.19
N GLU A 140 5.54 16.84 -11.96
CA GLU A 140 4.46 17.82 -11.81
C GLU A 140 4.73 18.72 -10.58
N LYS A 141 4.39 19.99 -10.71
CA LYS A 141 4.57 20.96 -9.62
C LYS A 141 3.50 20.86 -8.54
N GLU A 142 2.35 20.36 -8.93
CA GLU A 142 1.18 20.19 -8.07
C GLU A 142 0.75 18.72 -8.07
N LEU A 143 0.34 18.22 -6.92
CA LEU A 143 -0.21 16.88 -6.76
C LEU A 143 -1.66 16.98 -6.29
N GLY A 144 -2.54 16.19 -6.90
CA GLY A 144 -3.92 16.06 -6.44
C GLY A 144 -4.02 15.32 -5.11
N SER A 145 -4.84 15.84 -4.20
CA SER A 145 -5.24 15.09 -3.01
C SER A 145 -6.21 13.98 -3.39
N ILE A 146 -6.06 12.81 -2.76
CA ILE A 146 -6.94 11.66 -2.96
C ILE A 146 -7.62 11.34 -1.63
N PRO A 147 -8.77 11.96 -1.31
CA PRO A 147 -9.48 11.68 -0.07
C PRO A 147 -9.98 10.23 -0.05
N LEU A 148 -9.86 9.60 1.12
CA LEU A 148 -10.33 8.24 1.36
C LEU A 148 -11.79 8.24 1.79
N ILE A 149 -12.64 7.69 0.95
CA ILE A 149 -14.06 7.45 1.24
C ILE A 149 -14.18 6.04 1.81
N THR A 150 -14.28 5.96 3.13
CA THR A 150 -14.38 4.70 3.88
C THR A 150 -15.80 4.09 3.76
N TYR A 151 -16.00 2.90 4.30
CA TYR A 151 -17.33 2.27 4.39
C TYR A 151 -18.35 3.11 5.18
N HIS A 152 -17.88 3.99 6.06
CA HIS A 152 -18.71 4.76 7.00
C HIS A 152 -18.66 6.27 6.77
N THR A 153 -17.94 6.74 5.75
CA THR A 153 -17.93 8.18 5.39
C THR A 153 -19.37 8.63 5.06
N PRO A 154 -19.95 9.57 5.81
CA PRO A 154 -21.31 10.03 5.59
C PRO A 154 -21.41 10.92 4.35
N GLU A 155 -22.65 11.12 3.87
CA GLU A 155 -22.88 11.88 2.62
C GLU A 155 -22.53 13.36 2.74
N ASP A 156 -22.72 13.95 3.90
CA ASP A 156 -22.37 15.36 4.17
C ASP A 156 -20.85 15.58 4.12
N GLU A 157 -20.06 14.65 4.65
CA GLU A 157 -18.59 14.67 4.53
C GLU A 157 -18.16 14.51 3.07
N LEU A 158 -18.81 13.60 2.32
CA LEU A 158 -18.55 13.41 0.90
C LEU A 158 -18.85 14.68 0.10
N HIS A 159 -19.96 15.33 0.37
CA HIS A 159 -20.32 16.61 -0.25
C HIS A 159 -19.31 17.71 0.08
N ALA A 160 -18.87 17.82 1.35
CA ALA A 160 -17.87 18.81 1.75
C ALA A 160 -16.52 18.59 1.02
N LEU A 161 -16.08 17.34 0.84
CA LEU A 161 -14.90 17.03 0.06
C LEU A 161 -15.02 17.46 -1.41
N LEU A 162 -16.17 17.22 -2.01
CA LEU A 162 -16.44 17.62 -3.40
C LEU A 162 -16.53 19.16 -3.55
N GLU A 163 -17.13 19.85 -2.60
CA GLU A 163 -17.16 21.32 -2.54
C GLU A 163 -15.76 21.93 -2.38
N ASP A 164 -14.87 21.25 -1.64
CA ASP A 164 -13.45 21.62 -1.50
C ASP A 164 -12.60 21.28 -2.74
N GLY A 165 -13.23 20.73 -3.79
CA GLY A 165 -12.61 20.49 -5.08
C GLY A 165 -11.98 19.09 -5.25
N ALA A 166 -12.33 18.13 -4.42
CA ALA A 166 -11.89 16.75 -4.61
C ALA A 166 -12.39 16.20 -5.95
N PHE A 167 -11.48 15.72 -6.78
CA PHE A 167 -11.76 15.22 -8.12
C PHE A 167 -11.38 13.75 -8.34
N LEU A 168 -10.54 13.17 -7.48
CA LEU A 168 -10.19 11.76 -7.47
C LEU A 168 -10.52 11.19 -6.09
N LEU A 169 -11.57 10.40 -6.01
CA LEU A 169 -12.07 9.84 -4.75
C LEU A 169 -11.60 8.39 -4.61
N LYS A 170 -10.79 8.08 -3.59
CA LYS A 170 -10.47 6.69 -3.24
C LYS A 170 -11.62 6.09 -2.44
N VAL A 171 -12.38 5.19 -3.04
CA VAL A 171 -13.58 4.60 -2.43
C VAL A 171 -13.29 3.16 -2.01
N LYS A 172 -13.49 2.86 -0.73
CA LYS A 172 -13.42 1.49 -0.21
C LYS A 172 -14.64 0.69 -0.63
N ILE A 173 -14.39 -0.45 -1.28
CA ILE A 173 -15.35 -1.49 -1.62
C ILE A 173 -14.93 -2.84 -0.99
N GLY A 174 -15.69 -3.90 -1.17
CA GLY A 174 -15.45 -5.18 -0.48
C GLY A 174 -15.96 -5.16 0.96
N SER A 175 -17.06 -4.45 1.23
CA SER A 175 -17.67 -4.42 2.56
C SER A 175 -18.36 -5.73 2.90
N ASP A 176 -18.20 -6.18 4.14
CA ASP A 176 -18.98 -7.29 4.72
C ASP A 176 -19.90 -6.70 5.79
N PRO A 177 -21.11 -6.21 5.40
CA PRO A 177 -21.97 -5.44 6.30
C PRO A 177 -22.50 -6.30 7.46
N GLU A 178 -22.70 -7.59 7.24
CA GLU A 178 -23.25 -8.52 8.22
C GLU A 178 -22.17 -9.33 8.94
N LYS A 179 -20.90 -9.18 8.53
CA LYS A 179 -19.73 -9.91 9.08
C LYS A 179 -19.89 -11.44 9.03
N ASN A 180 -20.53 -11.93 8.00
CA ASN A 180 -20.80 -13.35 7.79
C ASN A 180 -20.08 -13.93 6.55
N GLY A 181 -19.35 -13.10 5.81
CA GLY A 181 -18.63 -13.49 4.60
C GLY A 181 -19.52 -13.74 3.40
N ASP A 182 -20.78 -13.25 3.40
CA ASP A 182 -21.69 -13.41 2.26
C ASP A 182 -21.28 -12.51 1.08
N PRO A 183 -20.81 -13.07 -0.04
CA PRO A 183 -20.38 -12.29 -1.19
C PRO A 183 -21.53 -11.59 -1.91
N GLU A 184 -22.77 -12.09 -1.82
CA GLU A 184 -23.94 -11.42 -2.41
C GLU A 184 -24.30 -10.15 -1.62
N ALA A 185 -24.27 -10.24 -0.29
CA ALA A 185 -24.49 -9.07 0.58
C ALA A 185 -23.38 -8.02 0.37
N MET A 186 -22.12 -8.46 0.24
CA MET A 186 -20.99 -7.59 -0.11
C MET A 186 -21.23 -6.87 -1.42
N LEU A 187 -21.54 -7.61 -2.50
CA LEU A 187 -21.76 -7.04 -3.83
C LEU A 187 -22.91 -6.01 -3.82
N ALA A 188 -24.03 -6.35 -3.17
CA ALA A 188 -25.17 -5.45 -3.07
C ALA A 188 -24.82 -4.15 -2.35
N TRP A 189 -24.05 -4.24 -1.27
CA TRP A 189 -23.58 -3.10 -0.51
C TRP A 189 -22.64 -2.21 -1.34
N ASP A 190 -21.66 -2.81 -2.03
CA ASP A 190 -20.68 -2.09 -2.84
C ASP A 190 -21.35 -1.34 -4.00
N ILE A 191 -22.33 -1.96 -4.66
CA ILE A 191 -23.15 -1.30 -5.70
C ILE A 191 -23.91 -0.11 -5.12
N GLY A 192 -24.50 -0.29 -3.93
CA GLY A 192 -25.18 0.79 -3.20
C GLY A 192 -24.22 1.94 -2.86
N ARG A 193 -23.03 1.62 -2.37
CA ARG A 193 -21.99 2.59 -2.04
C ARG A 193 -21.54 3.39 -3.26
N LEU A 194 -21.22 2.70 -4.36
CA LEU A 194 -20.85 3.37 -5.60
C LEU A 194 -21.96 4.31 -6.09
N ARG A 195 -23.23 3.87 -6.00
CA ARG A 195 -24.37 4.71 -6.37
C ARG A 195 -24.46 5.97 -5.53
N THR A 196 -24.29 5.87 -4.21
CA THR A 196 -24.24 7.03 -3.30
C THR A 196 -23.15 8.01 -3.72
N VAL A 197 -21.91 7.53 -3.89
CA VAL A 197 -20.78 8.37 -4.30
C VAL A 197 -21.02 9.01 -5.68
N HIS A 198 -21.52 8.23 -6.64
CA HIS A 198 -21.78 8.70 -7.99
C HIS A 198 -22.88 9.76 -8.03
N THR A 199 -23.96 9.58 -7.27
CA THR A 199 -25.06 10.54 -7.16
C THR A 199 -24.57 11.84 -6.51
N ALA A 200 -23.83 11.77 -5.42
CA ALA A 200 -23.25 12.95 -4.76
C ALA A 200 -22.32 13.74 -5.71
N ALA A 201 -21.53 13.02 -6.51
CA ALA A 201 -20.59 13.62 -7.46
C ALA A 201 -21.22 14.09 -8.79
N ALA A 202 -22.53 13.88 -9.01
CA ALA A 202 -23.17 14.13 -10.32
C ALA A 202 -23.17 15.61 -10.73
N GLY A 203 -23.34 16.53 -9.75
CA GLY A 203 -23.38 17.97 -9.98
C GLY A 203 -22.03 18.68 -10.07
N PHE A 204 -20.94 17.99 -9.74
CA PHE A 204 -19.61 18.60 -9.66
C PHE A 204 -18.84 18.47 -10.97
N THR A 205 -18.06 19.51 -11.28
CA THR A 205 -17.16 19.54 -12.44
C THR A 205 -15.73 19.87 -11.99
N THR A 206 -14.75 19.44 -12.78
CA THR A 206 -13.34 19.70 -12.50
C THR A 206 -12.54 19.82 -13.79
N PRO A 207 -11.54 20.70 -13.86
CA PRO A 207 -10.62 20.77 -15.01
C PRO A 207 -9.52 19.70 -14.98
N TYR A 208 -9.42 18.89 -13.93
CA TYR A 208 -8.30 17.98 -13.70
C TYR A 208 -8.53 16.55 -14.22
N THR A 209 -9.67 16.29 -14.85
CA THR A 209 -10.00 14.99 -15.45
C THR A 209 -10.44 15.15 -16.89
N GLU A 210 -10.18 14.18 -17.75
CA GLU A 210 -10.56 14.22 -19.16
C GLU A 210 -12.07 14.33 -19.37
N CYS A 211 -12.85 13.66 -18.53
CA CYS A 211 -14.31 13.72 -18.58
C CYS A 211 -14.91 14.99 -17.95
N GLY A 212 -14.08 15.88 -17.38
CA GLY A 212 -14.52 17.11 -16.72
C GLY A 212 -15.30 16.89 -15.43
N ARG A 213 -15.26 15.69 -14.85
CA ARG A 213 -16.01 15.29 -13.65
C ARG A 213 -15.15 14.55 -12.65
N PRO A 214 -15.52 14.48 -11.35
CA PRO A 214 -14.81 13.66 -10.38
C PRO A 214 -14.76 12.18 -10.80
N VAL A 215 -13.65 11.50 -10.58
CA VAL A 215 -13.39 10.11 -10.95
C VAL A 215 -13.10 9.25 -9.71
N TYR A 216 -13.17 7.93 -9.86
CA TYR A 216 -13.12 6.99 -8.75
C TYR A 216 -11.92 6.07 -8.85
N TYR A 217 -11.24 5.94 -7.74
CA TYR A 217 -10.24 4.95 -7.45
C TYR A 217 -10.85 3.95 -6.46
N LEU A 218 -11.17 2.75 -6.89
CA LEU A 218 -11.82 1.75 -6.05
C LEU A 218 -10.79 0.83 -5.42
N ASP A 219 -10.92 0.57 -4.12
CA ASP A 219 -9.99 -0.29 -3.38
C ASP A 219 -10.79 -1.37 -2.63
N ALA A 220 -10.64 -2.62 -3.11
CA ALA A 220 -11.37 -3.78 -2.61
C ALA A 220 -10.64 -4.56 -1.52
N ASN A 221 -9.35 -4.29 -1.29
CA ASN A 221 -8.52 -4.99 -0.30
C ASN A 221 -8.56 -6.53 -0.40
N GLY A 222 -8.56 -7.06 -1.62
CA GLY A 222 -8.52 -8.49 -1.88
C GLY A 222 -9.80 -9.25 -1.52
N ARG A 223 -10.94 -8.57 -1.42
CA ARG A 223 -12.16 -9.18 -0.84
C ARG A 223 -13.12 -9.80 -1.83
N TYR A 224 -12.98 -9.53 -3.12
CA TYR A 224 -13.82 -10.19 -4.11
C TYR A 224 -13.45 -11.66 -4.23
N PRO A 225 -14.42 -12.57 -4.16
CA PRO A 225 -14.14 -14.01 -4.15
C PRO A 225 -13.58 -14.49 -5.48
N ASP A 226 -14.04 -13.89 -6.60
CA ASP A 226 -13.62 -14.25 -7.94
C ASP A 226 -13.95 -13.17 -8.98
N ARG A 227 -13.57 -13.46 -10.22
CA ARG A 227 -13.79 -12.57 -11.37
C ARG A 227 -15.27 -12.34 -11.67
N GLU A 228 -16.14 -13.32 -11.43
CA GLU A 228 -17.56 -13.22 -11.77
C GLU A 228 -18.24 -12.13 -10.92
N PHE A 229 -17.99 -12.12 -9.61
CA PHE A 229 -18.48 -11.08 -8.72
C PHE A 229 -17.99 -9.68 -9.12
N LEU A 230 -16.71 -9.57 -9.48
CA LEU A 230 -16.16 -8.30 -9.95
C LEU A 230 -16.84 -7.83 -11.24
N LEU A 231 -17.05 -8.71 -12.22
CA LEU A 231 -17.73 -8.36 -13.46
C LEU A 231 -19.17 -7.91 -13.20
N ARG A 232 -19.90 -8.56 -12.29
CA ARG A 232 -21.25 -8.16 -11.89
C ARG A 232 -21.28 -6.77 -11.25
N PHE A 233 -20.25 -6.41 -10.46
CA PHE A 233 -20.09 -5.07 -9.93
C PHE A 233 -19.85 -4.03 -11.05
N LEU A 234 -18.96 -4.34 -12.00
CA LEU A 234 -18.66 -3.45 -13.14
C LEU A 234 -19.86 -3.29 -14.07
N ASP A 235 -20.63 -4.37 -14.32
CA ASP A 235 -21.89 -4.29 -15.07
C ASP A 235 -22.95 -3.40 -14.38
N ALA A 236 -22.97 -3.40 -13.05
CA ALA A 236 -23.85 -2.51 -12.30
C ALA A 236 -23.33 -1.06 -12.35
N ALA A 237 -22.03 -0.85 -12.35
CA ALA A 237 -21.42 0.47 -12.54
C ALA A 237 -21.72 1.04 -13.93
N ASP A 238 -21.68 0.22 -14.97
CA ASP A 238 -22.04 0.59 -16.34
C ASP A 238 -23.51 1.04 -16.43
N LYS A 239 -24.42 0.26 -15.86
CA LYS A 239 -25.87 0.56 -15.84
C LYS A 239 -26.23 1.85 -15.09
N MET A 240 -25.35 2.42 -14.30
CA MET A 240 -25.53 3.69 -13.60
C MET A 240 -24.65 4.82 -14.16
N ASP A 241 -24.03 4.62 -15.33
CA ASP A 241 -23.12 5.55 -15.99
C ASP A 241 -21.87 5.91 -15.15
N ALA A 242 -21.47 5.03 -14.22
CA ALA A 242 -20.34 5.24 -13.36
C ALA A 242 -19.04 4.55 -13.85
N LEU A 243 -19.14 3.58 -14.78
CA LEU A 243 -18.01 2.76 -15.21
C LEU A 243 -16.88 3.60 -15.81
N GLU A 244 -17.19 4.53 -16.71
CA GLU A 244 -16.19 5.40 -17.35
C GLU A 244 -15.49 6.37 -16.38
N ARG A 245 -16.03 6.50 -15.17
CA ARG A 245 -15.44 7.30 -14.10
C ARG A 245 -14.57 6.49 -13.15
N ILE A 246 -14.50 5.18 -13.30
CA ILE A 246 -13.61 4.30 -12.55
C ILE A 246 -12.27 4.27 -13.27
N VAL A 247 -11.26 4.96 -12.71
CA VAL A 247 -9.93 5.09 -13.33
C VAL A 247 -8.92 4.10 -12.77
N LEU A 248 -9.20 3.51 -11.60
CA LEU A 248 -8.32 2.53 -10.97
C LEU A 248 -9.12 1.57 -10.09
N LEU A 249 -8.73 0.31 -10.13
CA LEU A 249 -9.25 -0.75 -9.27
C LEU A 249 -8.05 -1.41 -8.57
N GLU A 250 -7.94 -1.20 -7.26
CA GLU A 250 -6.87 -1.70 -6.43
C GLU A 250 -7.28 -3.03 -5.78
N GLU A 251 -6.37 -3.99 -5.83
CA GLU A 251 -6.42 -5.25 -5.08
C GLU A 251 -7.86 -5.87 -5.08
N PRO A 252 -8.44 -6.17 -6.27
CA PRO A 252 -9.79 -6.73 -6.30
C PRO A 252 -9.85 -8.13 -5.67
N PHE A 253 -8.80 -8.92 -5.86
CA PHE A 253 -8.68 -10.29 -5.34
C PHE A 253 -7.58 -10.37 -4.31
N ALA A 254 -7.65 -11.37 -3.42
CA ALA A 254 -6.54 -11.71 -2.57
C ALA A 254 -5.31 -12.02 -3.45
N GLY A 255 -4.24 -11.25 -3.28
CA GLY A 255 -2.99 -11.48 -3.99
C GLY A 255 -2.20 -12.63 -3.41
N ASP A 256 -1.35 -13.25 -4.24
CA ASP A 256 -0.33 -14.21 -3.82
C ASP A 256 0.86 -13.49 -3.15
#